data_29af96a8d8eba9773876ef756e94d306
#
_entry.id   29af96a8d8eba9773876ef756e94d306
#
_cell.length_a   1.000
_cell.length_b   1.000
_cell.length_c   1.000
_cell.angle_alpha   90.00
_cell.angle_beta   90.00
_cell.angle_gamma   90.00
#
_symmetry.space_group_name_H-M   'P 1'
#
loop_
_entity.id
_entity.type
_entity.pdbx_description
1 polymer ?
#
loop_
_entity_poly.entity_id
_entity_poly.type
_entity_poly.pdbx_seq_one_letter_code
_entity_poly.pdbx_strand_id
1 'polypeptide(L)'
;MTTQAPTSAQAPTPAQAPSAAEQSARQFRQILDAQSYPGRALSLMQETGPLDPVGLSPACQILVENLVNRDVQVAFAASLPSAELARWVRLTLNSEVVAVAEADFIVCRQADLAHLDLTQLGLGTMASPELGATLVIDYQGPDLTAVSAEATAGCVRLTGPGINPQGPVKRLNLTEIDAAFWHQRADCNGSFPMGFDIFICRDSELIALPRTTRIQLEGDAACM
;
A
#
# COMPACT_ATOMS: atom_id res chain seq x y z
N MET A 1 67.71 -5.75 18.79
CA MET A 1 66.47 -4.98 19.03
C MET A 1 65.87 -4.66 17.67
N THR A 2 64.90 -5.44 17.25
CA THR A 2 64.26 -5.30 15.92
C THR A 2 62.89 -4.67 16.13
N THR A 3 62.77 -3.42 15.70
CA THR A 3 61.49 -2.65 15.81
C THR A 3 60.57 -3.07 14.70
N GLN A 4 59.47 -3.66 15.06
CA GLN A 4 58.38 -3.99 14.13
C GLN A 4 57.56 -2.71 13.86
N ALA A 5 57.38 -2.37 12.58
CA ALA A 5 56.52 -1.27 12.14
C ALA A 5 55.02 -1.63 12.34
N PRO A 6 54.15 -0.65 12.67
CA PRO A 6 52.74 -0.92 12.87
C PRO A 6 52.07 -1.21 11.52
N THR A 7 51.29 -2.30 11.49
CA THR A 7 50.41 -2.68 10.39
C THR A 7 49.38 -1.57 10.16
N SER A 8 49.36 -1.01 8.96
CA SER A 8 48.34 -0.03 8.54
C SER A 8 46.98 -0.65 8.52
N ALA A 9 46.07 -0.18 9.36
CA ALA A 9 44.66 -0.54 9.32
C ALA A 9 44.05 -0.09 7.97
N GLN A 10 43.59 -1.04 7.21
CA GLN A 10 42.91 -0.82 5.94
C GLN A 10 41.56 -0.12 6.25
N ALA A 11 41.31 1.03 5.62
CA ALA A 11 40.05 1.73 5.74
C ALA A 11 38.90 0.83 5.22
N PRO A 12 37.71 0.85 5.84
CA PRO A 12 36.59 0.06 5.38
C PRO A 12 36.22 0.47 3.94
N THR A 13 36.11 -0.53 3.07
CA THR A 13 35.65 -0.34 1.69
C THR A 13 34.25 0.30 1.73
N PRO A 14 33.96 1.38 1.00
CA PRO A 14 32.62 1.93 0.96
C PRO A 14 31.63 0.86 0.49
N ALA A 15 30.52 0.72 1.21
CA ALA A 15 29.46 -0.22 0.86
C ALA A 15 28.99 0.09 -0.57
N GLN A 16 29.07 -0.88 -1.45
CA GLN A 16 28.62 -0.76 -2.83
C GLN A 16 27.11 -0.54 -2.85
N ALA A 17 26.60 0.41 -3.67
CA ALA A 17 25.18 0.61 -3.83
C ALA A 17 24.51 -0.71 -4.30
N PRO A 18 23.30 -1.03 -3.78
CA PRO A 18 22.61 -2.27 -4.14
C PRO A 18 22.33 -2.31 -5.65
N SER A 19 22.38 -3.50 -6.22
CA SER A 19 21.91 -3.73 -7.58
C SER A 19 20.38 -3.55 -7.67
N ALA A 20 19.84 -3.29 -8.85
CA ALA A 20 18.40 -3.16 -9.06
C ALA A 20 17.61 -4.39 -8.56
N ALA A 21 18.16 -5.60 -8.74
CA ALA A 21 17.54 -6.83 -8.25
C ALA A 21 17.52 -6.92 -6.71
N GLU A 22 18.60 -6.51 -6.05
CA GLU A 22 18.66 -6.48 -4.58
C GLU A 22 17.70 -5.44 -4.01
N GLN A 23 17.61 -4.29 -4.67
CA GLN A 23 16.65 -3.24 -4.31
C GLN A 23 15.21 -3.76 -4.43
N SER A 24 14.82 -4.31 -5.58
CA SER A 24 13.48 -4.88 -5.77
C SER A 24 13.16 -5.98 -4.74
N ALA A 25 14.11 -6.85 -4.43
CA ALA A 25 13.93 -7.87 -3.41
C ALA A 25 13.74 -7.29 -1.99
N ARG A 26 14.37 -6.16 -1.66
CA ARG A 26 14.16 -5.47 -0.37
C ARG A 26 12.80 -4.80 -0.32
N GLN A 27 12.43 -4.09 -1.39
CA GLN A 27 11.12 -3.44 -1.53
C GLN A 27 9.98 -4.46 -1.43
N PHE A 28 10.11 -5.60 -2.10
CA PHE A 28 9.12 -6.68 -2.02
C PHE A 28 8.97 -7.22 -0.59
N ARG A 29 10.07 -7.39 0.16
CA ARG A 29 10.00 -7.79 1.58
C ARG A 29 9.29 -6.74 2.43
N GLN A 30 9.53 -5.45 2.18
CA GLN A 30 8.81 -4.36 2.89
C GLN A 30 7.30 -4.39 2.59
N ILE A 31 6.91 -4.70 1.35
CA ILE A 31 5.51 -4.86 0.98
C ILE A 31 4.88 -6.06 1.72
N LEU A 32 5.58 -7.19 1.80
CA LEU A 32 5.14 -8.35 2.58
C LEU A 32 5.05 -8.05 4.08
N ASP A 33 6.00 -7.29 4.62
CA ASP A 33 5.97 -6.85 6.01
C ASP A 33 4.78 -5.93 6.29
N ALA A 34 4.43 -5.02 5.36
CA ALA A 34 3.24 -4.19 5.48
C ALA A 34 1.96 -5.04 5.58
N GLN A 35 1.83 -6.07 4.75
CA GLN A 35 0.70 -7.02 4.78
C GLN A 35 0.67 -7.85 6.09
N SER A 36 1.85 -8.19 6.61
CA SER A 36 1.96 -9.01 7.83
C SER A 36 1.66 -8.22 9.11
N TYR A 37 1.87 -6.90 9.08
CA TYR A 37 1.66 -5.99 10.21
C TYR A 37 0.72 -4.82 9.84
N PRO A 38 -0.59 -5.08 9.73
CA PRO A 38 -1.55 -4.09 9.24
C PRO A 38 -1.51 -2.77 10.00
N GLY A 39 -1.61 -1.67 9.27
CA GLY A 39 -1.56 -0.33 9.82
C GLY A 39 -0.18 0.15 10.27
N ARG A 40 0.88 -0.63 10.06
CA ARG A 40 2.25 -0.17 10.29
C ARG A 40 2.74 0.61 9.07
N ALA A 41 3.16 1.85 9.27
CA ALA A 41 3.82 2.61 8.22
C ALA A 41 5.24 2.08 8.00
N LEU A 42 5.57 1.79 6.76
CA LEU A 42 6.89 1.38 6.31
C LEU A 42 7.36 2.34 5.23
N SER A 43 8.64 2.67 5.25
CA SER A 43 9.24 3.52 4.21
C SER A 43 9.58 2.64 3.00
N LEU A 44 9.00 2.97 1.85
CA LEU A 44 9.26 2.32 0.57
C LEU A 44 9.94 3.32 -0.35
N MET A 45 11.26 3.24 -0.43
CA MET A 45 12.09 4.22 -1.12
C MET A 45 12.86 3.62 -2.28
N GLN A 46 13.11 4.46 -3.28
CA GLN A 46 14.07 4.17 -4.34
C GLN A 46 15.48 4.42 -3.81
N GLU A 47 16.33 3.39 -3.83
CA GLU A 47 17.73 3.47 -3.35
C GLU A 47 18.70 3.77 -4.50
N THR A 48 18.35 3.41 -5.74
CA THR A 48 19.19 3.57 -6.92
C THR A 48 18.40 4.14 -8.09
N GLY A 49 18.92 5.19 -8.68
CA GLY A 49 18.32 5.87 -9.84
C GLY A 49 17.09 6.71 -9.50
N PRO A 50 16.68 7.59 -10.41
CA PRO A 50 15.43 8.33 -10.28
C PRO A 50 14.23 7.45 -10.63
N LEU A 51 13.07 7.74 -10.01
CA LEU A 51 11.78 7.25 -10.49
C LEU A 51 11.33 8.07 -11.69
N ASP A 52 10.72 7.41 -12.67
CA ASP A 52 10.08 8.12 -13.78
C ASP A 52 8.84 8.88 -13.26
N PRO A 53 8.66 10.16 -13.62
CA PRO A 53 7.53 10.94 -13.13
C PRO A 53 6.24 10.52 -13.85
N VAL A 54 5.49 9.60 -13.25
CA VAL A 54 4.22 9.09 -13.80
C VAL A 54 2.98 9.66 -13.10
N GLY A 55 3.16 10.65 -12.22
CA GLY A 55 2.06 11.30 -11.50
C GLY A 55 1.52 10.51 -10.30
N LEU A 56 2.25 9.49 -9.84
CA LEU A 56 2.01 8.76 -8.61
C LEU A 56 3.04 9.16 -7.54
N SER A 57 2.69 8.98 -6.26
CA SER A 57 3.68 9.11 -5.18
C SER A 57 4.77 8.03 -5.30
N PRO A 58 6.00 8.28 -4.80
CA PRO A 58 7.09 7.31 -4.89
C PRO A 58 6.73 5.93 -4.35
N ALA A 59 6.06 5.86 -3.18
CA ALA A 59 5.66 4.56 -2.62
C ALA A 59 4.63 3.85 -3.51
N CYS A 60 3.67 4.59 -4.08
CA CYS A 60 2.66 4.03 -4.97
C CYS A 60 3.31 3.48 -6.25
N GLN A 61 4.21 4.23 -6.87
CA GLN A 61 4.92 3.80 -8.07
C GLN A 61 5.75 2.54 -7.80
N ILE A 62 6.57 2.54 -6.72
CA ILE A 62 7.40 1.39 -6.35
C ILE A 62 6.54 0.15 -6.04
N LEU A 63 5.40 0.34 -5.36
CA LEU A 63 4.46 -0.75 -5.09
C LEU A 63 3.97 -1.38 -6.39
N VAL A 64 3.50 -0.57 -7.32
CA VAL A 64 3.00 -1.02 -8.63
C VAL A 64 4.12 -1.69 -9.42
N GLU A 65 5.34 -1.13 -9.45
CA GLU A 65 6.49 -1.72 -10.14
C GLU A 65 6.90 -3.10 -9.59
N ASN A 66 6.67 -3.35 -8.30
CA ASN A 66 7.04 -4.63 -7.67
C ASN A 66 5.93 -5.70 -7.77
N LEU A 67 4.67 -5.30 -7.91
CA LEU A 67 3.54 -6.23 -7.87
C LEU A 67 2.86 -6.45 -9.21
N VAL A 68 2.90 -5.48 -10.12
CA VAL A 68 2.27 -5.57 -11.44
C VAL A 68 3.29 -6.05 -12.46
N ASN A 69 2.91 -7.06 -13.22
CA ASN A 69 3.68 -7.64 -14.31
C ASN A 69 2.72 -8.14 -15.40
N ARG A 70 3.24 -8.80 -16.42
CA ARG A 70 2.47 -9.28 -17.58
C ARG A 70 1.28 -10.22 -17.24
N ASP A 71 1.31 -10.86 -16.06
CA ASP A 71 0.30 -11.82 -15.64
C ASP A 71 -0.78 -11.17 -14.74
N VAL A 72 -0.65 -9.86 -14.51
CA VAL A 72 -1.49 -9.07 -13.59
C VAL A 72 -2.02 -7.84 -14.31
N GLN A 73 -3.33 -7.60 -14.25
CA GLN A 73 -3.99 -6.47 -14.90
C GLN A 73 -4.22 -5.32 -13.92
N VAL A 74 -4.10 -4.08 -14.40
CA VAL A 74 -4.25 -2.88 -13.58
C VAL A 74 -5.31 -1.93 -14.15
N ALA A 75 -6.08 -1.30 -13.26
CA ALA A 75 -6.95 -0.18 -13.60
C ALA A 75 -6.50 1.09 -12.86
N PHE A 76 -6.71 2.24 -13.50
CA PHE A 76 -6.49 3.56 -12.91
C PHE A 76 -7.78 4.34 -12.84
N ALA A 77 -8.01 5.01 -11.71
CA ALA A 77 -9.15 5.90 -11.56
C ALA A 77 -9.03 7.15 -12.44
N ALA A 78 -10.15 7.80 -12.71
CA ALA A 78 -10.26 8.90 -13.67
C ALA A 78 -9.45 10.15 -13.30
N SER A 79 -9.13 10.35 -12.02
CA SER A 79 -8.30 11.49 -11.56
C SER A 79 -6.82 11.36 -11.91
N LEU A 80 -6.38 10.17 -12.30
CA LEU A 80 -4.99 9.88 -12.64
C LEU A 80 -4.72 10.09 -14.14
N PRO A 81 -3.49 10.43 -14.55
CA PRO A 81 -3.14 10.69 -15.96
C PRO A 81 -3.13 9.39 -16.79
N SER A 82 -4.30 8.94 -17.20
CA SER A 82 -4.55 7.61 -17.77
C SER A 82 -3.70 7.27 -18.99
N ALA A 83 -3.46 8.21 -19.91
CA ALA A 83 -2.67 7.95 -21.12
C ALA A 83 -1.18 7.71 -20.81
N GLU A 84 -0.62 8.49 -19.88
CA GLU A 84 0.77 8.38 -19.45
C GLU A 84 1.00 7.10 -18.67
N LEU A 85 0.08 6.79 -17.74
CA LEU A 85 0.12 5.57 -16.95
C LEU A 85 -0.07 4.31 -17.81
N ALA A 86 -0.99 4.33 -18.78
CA ALA A 86 -1.16 3.20 -19.69
C ALA A 86 0.09 2.94 -20.53
N ARG A 87 0.77 4.02 -20.97
CA ARG A 87 2.04 3.89 -21.67
C ARG A 87 3.14 3.31 -20.77
N TRP A 88 3.25 3.82 -19.55
CA TRP A 88 4.23 3.36 -18.57
C TRP A 88 4.02 1.88 -18.22
N VAL A 89 2.79 1.48 -17.88
CA VAL A 89 2.43 0.09 -17.57
C VAL A 89 2.83 -0.85 -18.70
N ARG A 90 2.49 -0.50 -19.94
CA ARG A 90 2.80 -1.33 -21.10
C ARG A 90 4.30 -1.44 -21.37
N LEU A 91 5.04 -0.34 -21.25
CA LEU A 91 6.47 -0.30 -21.63
C LEU A 91 7.39 -0.79 -20.51
N THR A 92 7.04 -0.53 -19.25
CA THR A 92 7.88 -0.82 -18.09
C THR A 92 7.49 -2.13 -17.42
N LEU A 93 6.17 -2.37 -17.24
CA LEU A 93 5.67 -3.51 -16.49
C LEU A 93 5.22 -4.66 -17.41
N ASN A 94 5.15 -4.42 -18.72
CA ASN A 94 4.66 -5.38 -19.72
C ASN A 94 3.26 -5.94 -19.34
N SER A 95 2.41 -5.09 -18.77
CA SER A 95 1.04 -5.37 -18.35
C SER A 95 0.04 -4.55 -19.18
N GLU A 96 -1.24 -4.76 -18.96
CA GLU A 96 -2.34 -4.05 -19.62
C GLU A 96 -3.19 -3.26 -18.63
N VAL A 97 -3.69 -2.11 -19.10
CA VAL A 97 -4.68 -1.32 -18.37
C VAL A 97 -6.07 -1.75 -18.84
N VAL A 98 -6.90 -2.16 -17.90
CA VAL A 98 -8.24 -2.69 -18.14
C VAL A 98 -9.31 -1.91 -17.38
N ALA A 99 -10.58 -2.28 -17.54
CA ALA A 99 -11.66 -1.74 -16.71
C ALA A 99 -11.54 -2.21 -15.25
N VAL A 100 -12.08 -1.43 -14.30
CA VAL A 100 -12.01 -1.74 -12.86
C VAL A 100 -12.52 -3.16 -12.53
N ALA A 101 -13.58 -3.61 -13.20
CA ALA A 101 -14.16 -4.92 -12.97
C ALA A 101 -13.31 -6.12 -13.44
N GLU A 102 -12.29 -5.85 -14.24
CA GLU A 102 -11.39 -6.86 -14.81
C GLU A 102 -9.99 -6.82 -14.19
N ALA A 103 -9.73 -5.80 -13.35
CA ALA A 103 -8.41 -5.53 -12.83
C ALA A 103 -8.10 -6.32 -11.55
N ASP A 104 -6.87 -6.82 -11.44
CA ASP A 104 -6.31 -7.38 -10.22
C ASP A 104 -5.85 -6.27 -9.25
N PHE A 105 -5.35 -5.16 -9.81
CA PHE A 105 -4.95 -3.97 -9.05
C PHE A 105 -5.71 -2.74 -9.54
N ILE A 106 -6.29 -2.00 -8.61
CA ILE A 106 -6.96 -0.73 -8.89
C ILE A 106 -6.20 0.38 -8.18
N VAL A 107 -5.64 1.32 -8.95
CA VAL A 107 -4.92 2.49 -8.42
C VAL A 107 -5.81 3.72 -8.50
N CYS A 108 -6.01 4.39 -7.37
CA CYS A 108 -6.86 5.57 -7.28
C CYS A 108 -6.29 6.59 -6.28
N ARG A 109 -6.77 7.82 -6.32
CA ARG A 109 -6.58 8.79 -5.23
C ARG A 109 -7.71 8.68 -4.21
N GLN A 110 -7.52 9.21 -3.00
CA GLN A 110 -8.59 9.22 -2.00
C GLN A 110 -9.87 9.93 -2.50
N ALA A 111 -9.73 10.96 -3.35
CA ALA A 111 -10.87 11.67 -3.91
C ALA A 111 -11.73 10.82 -4.86
N ASP A 112 -11.14 9.79 -5.49
CA ASP A 112 -11.89 8.90 -6.39
C ASP A 112 -12.78 7.93 -5.63
N LEU A 113 -12.48 7.66 -4.35
CA LEU A 113 -13.17 6.65 -3.53
C LEU A 113 -14.66 6.95 -3.36
N ALA A 114 -15.06 8.20 -3.39
CA ALA A 114 -16.47 8.61 -3.32
C ALA A 114 -17.28 8.18 -4.56
N HIS A 115 -16.61 7.86 -5.66
CA HIS A 115 -17.23 7.51 -6.95
C HIS A 115 -16.90 6.07 -7.38
N LEU A 116 -16.03 5.39 -6.63
CA LEU A 116 -15.65 4.02 -6.91
C LEU A 116 -16.70 3.06 -6.35
N ASP A 117 -17.33 2.31 -7.25
CA ASP A 117 -18.25 1.25 -6.85
C ASP A 117 -17.44 0.01 -6.44
N LEU A 118 -17.33 -0.22 -5.12
CA LEU A 118 -16.57 -1.36 -4.58
C LEU A 118 -17.18 -2.72 -4.91
N THR A 119 -18.43 -2.76 -5.34
CA THR A 119 -19.07 -4.03 -5.77
C THR A 119 -18.59 -4.52 -7.14
N GLN A 120 -17.94 -3.63 -7.89
CA GLN A 120 -17.30 -3.96 -9.17
C GLN A 120 -15.90 -4.57 -9.02
N LEU A 121 -15.30 -4.48 -7.83
CA LEU A 121 -14.00 -5.10 -7.60
C LEU A 121 -14.12 -6.62 -7.55
N GLY A 122 -13.12 -7.30 -8.05
CA GLY A 122 -12.97 -8.74 -7.86
C GLY A 122 -12.87 -9.05 -6.36
N LEU A 123 -13.81 -9.84 -5.82
CA LEU A 123 -13.76 -10.26 -4.41
C LEU A 123 -13.19 -11.67 -4.25
N GLY A 124 -12.86 -12.34 -5.36
CA GLY A 124 -12.50 -13.74 -5.36
C GLY A 124 -13.71 -14.65 -5.08
N THR A 125 -13.45 -15.92 -4.85
CA THR A 125 -14.46 -16.91 -4.50
C THR A 125 -14.04 -17.71 -3.28
N MET A 126 -14.93 -18.49 -2.69
CA MET A 126 -14.59 -19.42 -1.59
C MET A 126 -13.51 -20.44 -2.00
N ALA A 127 -13.49 -20.84 -3.28
CA ALA A 127 -12.51 -21.80 -3.81
C ALA A 127 -11.21 -21.13 -4.30
N SER A 128 -11.30 -19.86 -4.70
CA SER A 128 -10.17 -19.06 -5.23
C SER A 128 -10.18 -17.64 -4.67
N PRO A 129 -9.88 -17.48 -3.38
CA PRO A 129 -9.86 -16.15 -2.74
C PRO A 129 -8.72 -15.27 -3.23
N GLU A 130 -7.67 -15.85 -3.83
CA GLU A 130 -6.54 -15.14 -4.45
C GLU A 130 -6.94 -14.29 -5.65
N LEU A 131 -8.09 -14.56 -6.26
CA LEU A 131 -8.67 -13.73 -7.33
C LEU A 131 -9.33 -12.44 -6.80
N GLY A 132 -9.25 -12.19 -5.49
CA GLY A 132 -9.68 -10.92 -4.90
C GLY A 132 -8.73 -9.80 -5.28
N ALA A 133 -9.28 -8.67 -5.72
CA ALA A 133 -8.53 -7.51 -6.16
C ALA A 133 -7.76 -6.83 -5.01
N THR A 134 -6.80 -6.00 -5.38
CA THR A 134 -6.05 -5.13 -4.48
C THR A 134 -6.30 -3.67 -4.86
N LEU A 135 -6.81 -2.89 -3.92
CA LEU A 135 -7.00 -1.45 -4.07
C LEU A 135 -5.76 -0.71 -3.56
N VAL A 136 -5.17 0.12 -4.41
CA VAL A 136 -4.01 0.96 -4.08
C VAL A 136 -4.47 2.41 -4.05
N ILE A 137 -4.39 3.03 -2.88
CA ILE A 137 -4.78 4.42 -2.66
C ILE A 137 -3.54 5.29 -2.62
N ASP A 138 -3.33 6.12 -3.65
CA ASP A 138 -2.32 7.17 -3.67
C ASP A 138 -2.84 8.38 -2.86
N TYR A 139 -2.54 8.36 -1.57
CA TYR A 139 -3.10 9.26 -0.58
C TYR A 139 -2.31 10.57 -0.49
N GLN A 140 -3.02 11.68 -0.61
CA GLN A 140 -2.46 13.03 -0.59
C GLN A 140 -2.90 13.84 0.64
N GLY A 141 -3.51 13.17 1.62
CA GLY A 141 -3.98 13.78 2.85
C GLY A 141 -2.89 13.93 3.93
N PRO A 142 -3.29 14.20 5.18
CA PRO A 142 -2.38 14.36 6.31
C PRO A 142 -1.59 13.09 6.63
N ASP A 143 -0.62 13.19 7.54
CA ASP A 143 0.17 12.05 8.01
C ASP A 143 -0.76 10.96 8.58
N LEU A 144 -0.61 9.75 8.01
CA LEU A 144 -1.46 8.60 8.31
C LEU A 144 -1.32 8.12 9.76
N THR A 145 -0.17 8.40 10.39
CA THR A 145 0.15 7.96 11.76
C THR A 145 -0.02 9.06 12.80
N ALA A 146 -0.19 10.31 12.37
CA ALA A 146 -0.39 11.45 13.25
C ALA A 146 -1.82 11.45 13.81
N VAL A 147 -2.03 10.65 14.85
CA VAL A 147 -3.30 10.58 15.60
C VAL A 147 -3.11 11.30 16.92
N SER A 148 -3.76 12.47 17.09
CA SER A 148 -3.78 13.13 18.40
C SER A 148 -4.76 12.43 19.35
N ALA A 149 -4.46 12.46 20.65
CA ALA A 149 -5.34 11.86 21.65
C ALA A 149 -6.73 12.55 21.73
N GLU A 150 -6.83 13.78 21.22
CA GLU A 150 -8.01 14.64 21.31
C GLU A 150 -8.84 14.66 20.02
N ALA A 151 -8.23 14.41 18.85
CA ALA A 151 -8.92 14.42 17.57
C ALA A 151 -9.23 12.98 17.12
N THR A 152 -10.42 12.50 17.51
CA THR A 152 -10.90 11.16 17.13
C THR A 152 -11.74 11.16 15.84
N ALA A 153 -12.28 12.30 15.44
CA ALA A 153 -13.11 12.40 14.24
C ALA A 153 -12.28 12.06 12.98
N GLY A 154 -12.73 11.08 12.21
CA GLY A 154 -12.07 10.61 10.99
C GLY A 154 -10.86 9.68 11.22
N CYS A 155 -10.49 9.39 12.47
CA CYS A 155 -9.54 8.36 12.77
C CYS A 155 -10.22 6.98 12.72
N VAL A 156 -9.45 5.99 12.29
CA VAL A 156 -9.90 4.60 12.28
C VAL A 156 -9.07 3.76 13.25
N ARG A 157 -9.76 2.90 13.99
CA ARG A 157 -9.15 1.88 14.82
C ARG A 157 -9.07 0.57 14.07
N LEU A 158 -7.91 -0.08 14.14
CA LEU A 158 -7.64 -1.34 13.46
C LEU A 158 -7.59 -2.50 14.44
N THR A 159 -8.19 -3.64 14.06
CA THR A 159 -8.10 -4.91 14.76
C THR A 159 -8.02 -6.06 13.75
N GLY A 160 -7.50 -7.20 14.16
CA GLY A 160 -7.41 -8.38 13.32
C GLY A 160 -6.06 -9.08 13.37
N PRO A 161 -5.83 -10.08 12.49
CA PRO A 161 -4.56 -10.77 12.39
C PRO A 161 -3.41 -9.80 12.14
N GLY A 162 -2.24 -10.06 12.73
CA GLY A 162 -1.06 -9.19 12.63
C GLY A 162 -1.07 -7.96 13.56
N ILE A 163 -2.17 -7.70 14.27
CA ILE A 163 -2.31 -6.61 15.24
C ILE A 163 -2.38 -7.22 16.66
N ASN A 164 -1.43 -6.82 17.52
CA ASN A 164 -1.43 -7.32 18.90
C ASN A 164 -2.64 -6.76 19.69
N PRO A 165 -3.59 -7.60 20.13
CA PRO A 165 -4.79 -7.14 20.83
C PRO A 165 -4.51 -6.62 22.24
N GLN A 166 -3.35 -6.97 22.81
CA GLN A 166 -2.89 -6.51 24.14
C GLN A 166 -1.90 -5.34 24.04
N GLY A 167 -1.53 -4.95 22.83
CA GLY A 167 -0.64 -3.82 22.56
C GLY A 167 -1.39 -2.48 22.54
N PRO A 168 -0.66 -1.40 22.25
CA PRO A 168 -1.28 -0.09 22.02
C PRO A 168 -2.34 -0.17 20.92
N VAL A 169 -3.44 0.56 21.10
CA VAL A 169 -4.50 0.64 20.08
C VAL A 169 -3.91 1.16 18.78
N LYS A 170 -4.08 0.37 17.72
CA LYS A 170 -3.61 0.75 16.40
C LYS A 170 -4.64 1.68 15.75
N ARG A 171 -4.22 2.90 15.44
CA ARG A 171 -5.04 3.93 14.82
C ARG A 171 -4.36 4.49 13.58
N LEU A 172 -5.17 4.94 12.62
CA LEU A 172 -4.72 5.70 11.45
C LEU A 172 -5.58 6.95 11.30
N ASN A 173 -4.94 8.02 10.83
CA ASN A 173 -5.61 9.25 10.43
C ASN A 173 -6.00 9.14 8.96
N LEU A 174 -7.26 8.85 8.70
CA LEU A 174 -7.84 8.68 7.36
C LEU A 174 -9.04 9.63 7.16
N THR A 175 -8.94 10.84 7.72
CA THR A 175 -9.98 11.87 7.72
C THR A 175 -10.45 12.28 6.32
N GLU A 176 -9.59 12.13 5.31
CA GLU A 176 -9.90 12.44 3.90
C GLU A 176 -10.65 11.31 3.17
N ILE A 177 -10.94 10.20 3.86
CA ILE A 177 -11.70 9.08 3.30
C ILE A 177 -13.05 8.99 4.01
N ASP A 178 -14.12 9.10 3.23
CA ASP A 178 -15.50 9.11 3.72
C ASP A 178 -15.84 7.82 4.49
N ALA A 179 -16.64 7.94 5.54
CA ALA A 179 -17.16 6.84 6.32
C ALA A 179 -17.90 5.79 5.47
N ALA A 180 -18.62 6.23 4.44
CA ALA A 180 -19.36 5.36 3.53
C ALA A 180 -18.45 4.36 2.82
N PHE A 181 -17.22 4.76 2.44
CA PHE A 181 -16.23 3.84 1.87
C PHE A 181 -15.88 2.70 2.84
N TRP A 182 -15.67 3.00 4.10
CA TRP A 182 -15.31 1.99 5.10
C TRP A 182 -16.46 1.03 5.40
N HIS A 183 -17.71 1.51 5.38
CA HIS A 183 -18.89 0.66 5.51
C HIS A 183 -19.02 -0.28 4.31
N GLN A 184 -18.93 0.23 3.07
CA GLN A 184 -18.97 -0.61 1.88
C GLN A 184 -17.84 -1.64 1.86
N ARG A 185 -16.62 -1.25 2.27
CA ARG A 185 -15.51 -2.19 2.42
C ARG A 185 -15.84 -3.30 3.43
N ALA A 186 -16.43 -2.96 4.55
CA ALA A 186 -16.81 -3.95 5.56
C ALA A 186 -17.81 -4.96 5.00
N ASP A 187 -18.77 -4.50 4.20
CA ASP A 187 -19.76 -5.37 3.53
C ASP A 187 -19.07 -6.28 2.50
N CYS A 188 -18.21 -5.76 1.64
CA CYS A 188 -17.46 -6.53 0.65
C CYS A 188 -16.56 -7.61 1.31
N ASN A 189 -15.93 -7.29 2.43
CA ASN A 189 -15.02 -8.19 3.15
C ASN A 189 -15.74 -9.03 4.23
N GLY A 190 -17.06 -8.99 4.30
CA GLY A 190 -17.85 -9.69 5.31
C GLY A 190 -17.83 -11.21 5.20
N SER A 191 -17.59 -11.74 4.00
CA SER A 191 -17.62 -13.18 3.69
C SER A 191 -16.23 -13.77 3.50
N PHE A 192 -15.41 -13.75 4.55
CA PHE A 192 -14.07 -14.35 4.51
C PHE A 192 -14.12 -15.81 3.98
N PRO A 193 -13.20 -16.24 3.08
CA PRO A 193 -11.94 -15.58 2.65
C PRO A 193 -12.10 -14.61 1.47
N MET A 194 -13.28 -14.38 0.96
CA MET A 194 -13.54 -13.42 -0.10
C MET A 194 -13.33 -11.98 0.41
N GLY A 195 -13.05 -11.06 -0.53
CA GLY A 195 -12.83 -9.66 -0.25
C GLY A 195 -11.63 -9.11 -1.01
N PHE A 196 -11.32 -7.84 -0.77
CA PHE A 196 -10.17 -7.16 -1.37
C PHE A 196 -9.25 -6.56 -0.31
N ASP A 197 -7.97 -6.48 -0.67
CA ASP A 197 -6.92 -5.90 0.17
C ASP A 197 -6.69 -4.43 -0.20
N ILE A 198 -6.19 -3.62 0.75
CA ILE A 198 -5.88 -2.21 0.49
C ILE A 198 -4.40 -1.96 0.82
N PHE A 199 -3.74 -1.21 -0.08
CA PHE A 199 -2.52 -0.48 0.22
C PHE A 199 -2.80 1.01 0.20
N ILE A 200 -2.26 1.74 1.18
CA ILE A 200 -2.29 3.20 1.22
C ILE A 200 -0.85 3.68 1.09
N CYS A 201 -0.59 4.43 0.04
CA CYS A 201 0.71 5.02 -0.26
C CYS A 201 0.64 6.53 -0.05
N ARG A 202 1.57 7.09 0.70
CA ARG A 202 1.70 8.52 0.90
C ARG A 202 3.17 8.91 0.84
N ASP A 203 3.54 9.77 -0.10
CA ASP A 203 4.95 10.12 -0.34
C ASP A 203 5.81 8.84 -0.51
N SER A 204 6.69 8.54 0.44
CA SER A 204 7.50 7.31 0.49
C SER A 204 6.98 6.29 1.52
N GLU A 205 5.83 6.52 2.12
CA GLU A 205 5.25 5.63 3.13
C GLU A 205 4.22 4.67 2.53
N LEU A 206 4.23 3.45 3.04
CA LEU A 206 3.31 2.37 2.69
C LEU A 206 2.64 1.83 3.94
N ILE A 207 1.31 1.72 3.91
CA ILE A 207 0.51 1.01 4.90
C ILE A 207 -0.35 -0.03 4.17
N ALA A 208 -0.44 -1.25 4.71
CA ALA A 208 -1.36 -2.25 4.20
C ALA A 208 -2.52 -2.49 5.18
N LEU A 209 -3.69 -2.74 4.60
CA LEU A 209 -4.92 -3.12 5.28
C LEU A 209 -5.49 -4.37 4.59
N PRO A 210 -5.00 -5.57 4.91
CA PRO A 210 -5.53 -6.83 4.40
C PRO A 210 -7.04 -6.96 4.60
N ARG A 211 -7.70 -7.76 3.78
CA ARG A 211 -9.15 -8.01 3.87
C ARG A 211 -9.60 -8.49 5.24
N THR A 212 -8.72 -9.15 5.99
CA THR A 212 -8.96 -9.62 7.36
C THR A 212 -8.88 -8.53 8.42
N THR A 213 -8.35 -7.34 8.10
CA THR A 213 -8.27 -6.21 9.01
C THR A 213 -9.65 -5.59 9.19
N ARG A 214 -10.13 -5.56 10.42
CA ARG A 214 -11.36 -4.87 10.80
C ARG A 214 -11.06 -3.42 11.10
N ILE A 215 -11.89 -2.55 10.52
CA ILE A 215 -11.75 -1.09 10.62
C ILE A 215 -12.97 -0.57 11.36
N GLN A 216 -12.76 0.19 12.43
CA GLN A 216 -13.78 0.85 13.22
C GLN A 216 -13.56 2.35 13.17
N LEU A 217 -14.56 3.10 12.74
CA LEU A 217 -14.52 4.57 12.73
C LEU A 217 -14.59 5.07 14.18
N GLU A 218 -13.68 5.97 14.55
CA GLU A 218 -13.72 6.64 15.86
C GLU A 218 -14.57 7.92 15.69
N GLY A 219 -15.65 8.01 16.41
CA GLY A 219 -16.65 9.08 16.32
C GLY A 219 -18.06 8.59 15.99
N ASP A 220 -18.22 7.41 15.43
CA ASP A 220 -19.50 6.71 15.27
C ASP A 220 -19.93 5.97 16.54
N ALA A 221 -19.58 6.49 17.70
CA ALA A 221 -20.11 5.98 18.96
C ALA A 221 -21.56 6.45 19.12
N ALA A 222 -22.47 5.77 18.41
CA ALA A 222 -23.84 5.58 18.86
C ALA A 222 -24.72 5.02 17.75
N CYS A 223 -24.81 3.73 17.67
CA CYS A 223 -26.06 3.02 17.45
C CYS A 223 -25.92 1.65 18.11
N MET A 224 -26.15 1.62 19.42
CA MET A 224 -26.64 0.43 20.10
C MET A 224 -28.15 0.52 20.21
#